data_5347f9bc040a0991c8cabc028774fb8a
#
_entry.id   5347f9bc040a0991c8cabc028774fb8a
#
_cell.length_a   1.000
_cell.length_b   1.000
_cell.length_c   1.000
_cell.angle_alpha   90.00
_cell.angle_beta   90.00
_cell.angle_gamma   90.00
#
_symmetry.space_group_name_H-M   'P 1'
#
loop_
_entity.id
_entity.type
_entity.pdbx_description
1 polymer ?
#
loop_
_entity_poly.entity_id
_entity_poly.type
_entity_poly.pdbx_seq_one_letter_code
_entity_poly.pdbx_strand_id
1 'polypeptide(L)'
;MEELHFNADITGERIDKFLDGRIESLSRSYIQKLIKEKKILVNQLPVKANYKLTTGDTIILQIPDPEPLDIQPENIPLDILYEDDDILVVNKPKGMVVHPAPGHYSHTLVNAVLYHCGENLSGINGVIRPGIVHRIDMNTTGSLLICKNDKAHQILAEQLKEHSITRKYHAIVHGNLKEDTGTVNVPIGRHPTDRKKMSTKAPNGRHAVTHYRVLERFGNFTYIECQLETGRTHQIRVHMSSIGHPILGDEIYGPAKCPYKLQGQTLHAKILGITHPSTGEYIEFDAPLPDYFEDLLNKLRKQK
;
A
#
# COMPACT_ATOMS: atom_id res chain seq x y z
N MET A 1 -23.87 -16.43 7.10
CA MET A 1 -23.29 -17.12 5.91
C MET A 1 -24.24 -16.92 4.75
N GLU A 2 -23.81 -16.21 3.72
CA GLU A 2 -24.60 -15.95 2.51
C GLU A 2 -24.32 -17.06 1.48
N GLU A 3 -25.35 -17.54 0.81
CA GLU A 3 -25.21 -18.55 -0.23
C GLU A 3 -25.78 -18.03 -1.55
N LEU A 4 -24.96 -17.99 -2.59
CA LEU A 4 -25.33 -17.54 -3.93
C LEU A 4 -25.28 -18.73 -4.90
N HIS A 5 -26.29 -18.79 -5.79
CA HIS A 5 -26.43 -19.84 -6.79
C HIS A 5 -26.29 -19.27 -8.20
N PHE A 6 -25.50 -19.93 -9.04
CA PHE A 6 -25.34 -19.59 -10.44
C PHE A 6 -25.47 -20.82 -11.32
N ASN A 7 -25.94 -20.62 -12.54
CA ASN A 7 -25.88 -21.62 -13.60
C ASN A 7 -24.87 -21.13 -14.66
N ALA A 8 -23.96 -22.01 -15.05
CA ALA A 8 -23.02 -21.67 -16.12
C ALA A 8 -23.75 -21.61 -17.47
N ASP A 9 -23.66 -20.48 -18.13
CA ASP A 9 -24.20 -20.20 -19.45
C ASP A 9 -23.12 -20.27 -20.55
N ILE A 10 -21.90 -20.62 -20.17
CA ILE A 10 -20.71 -20.67 -21.06
C ILE A 10 -19.89 -21.93 -20.80
N THR A 11 -19.31 -22.48 -21.86
CA THR A 11 -18.41 -23.64 -21.79
C THR A 11 -16.96 -23.21 -21.99
N GLY A 12 -16.02 -23.75 -21.20
CA GLY A 12 -14.57 -23.57 -21.33
C GLY A 12 -14.00 -22.37 -20.56
N GLU A 13 -14.83 -21.52 -19.98
CA GLU A 13 -14.36 -20.44 -19.11
C GLU A 13 -13.96 -20.97 -17.74
N ARG A 14 -12.92 -20.38 -17.15
CA ARG A 14 -12.47 -20.72 -15.80
C ARG A 14 -13.46 -20.19 -14.76
N ILE A 15 -13.79 -21.01 -13.75
CA ILE A 15 -14.72 -20.63 -12.70
C ILE A 15 -14.31 -19.37 -11.93
N ASP A 16 -13.01 -19.17 -11.68
CA ASP A 16 -12.53 -17.98 -10.99
C ASP A 16 -12.74 -16.68 -11.80
N LYS A 17 -12.74 -16.77 -13.13
CA LYS A 17 -13.01 -15.65 -14.01
C LYS A 17 -14.51 -15.42 -14.23
N PHE A 18 -15.25 -16.50 -14.36
CA PHE A 18 -16.71 -16.48 -14.50
C PHE A 18 -17.39 -15.78 -13.31
N LEU A 19 -16.97 -16.09 -12.08
CA LEU A 19 -17.51 -15.47 -10.88
C LEU A 19 -17.04 -14.02 -10.68
N ASP A 20 -15.79 -13.70 -11.01
CA ASP A 20 -15.23 -12.34 -10.98
C ASP A 20 -16.02 -11.36 -11.87
N GLY A 21 -16.51 -11.84 -13.02
CA GLY A 21 -17.34 -11.02 -13.92
C GLY A 21 -18.81 -10.86 -13.52
N ARG A 22 -19.30 -11.62 -12.51
CA ARG A 22 -20.72 -11.64 -12.09
C ARG A 22 -20.95 -11.13 -10.67
N ILE A 23 -19.92 -10.99 -9.86
CA ILE A 23 -20.03 -10.60 -8.46
C ILE A 23 -19.12 -9.38 -8.23
N GLU A 24 -19.67 -8.19 -8.41
CA GLU A 24 -18.92 -6.93 -8.25
C GLU A 24 -18.33 -6.72 -6.84
N SER A 25 -18.97 -7.31 -5.82
CA SER A 25 -18.54 -7.18 -4.42
C SER A 25 -17.34 -8.04 -4.05
N LEU A 26 -16.95 -9.03 -4.88
CA LEU A 26 -15.86 -9.96 -4.58
C LEU A 26 -14.69 -9.80 -5.55
N SER A 27 -13.48 -9.67 -5.01
CA SER A 27 -12.28 -9.70 -5.86
C SER A 27 -11.95 -11.12 -6.31
N ARG A 28 -11.36 -11.27 -7.49
CA ARG A 28 -10.92 -12.56 -8.02
C ARG A 28 -9.99 -13.34 -7.07
N SER A 29 -9.13 -12.65 -6.33
CA SER A 29 -8.25 -13.25 -5.33
C SER A 29 -9.04 -13.84 -4.17
N TYR A 30 -10.13 -13.20 -3.76
CA TYR A 30 -11.01 -13.72 -2.71
C TYR A 30 -11.81 -14.93 -3.21
N ILE A 31 -12.33 -14.89 -4.44
CA ILE A 31 -12.97 -16.05 -5.08
C ILE A 31 -12.03 -17.26 -5.12
N GLN A 32 -10.75 -17.06 -5.48
CA GLN A 32 -9.75 -18.13 -5.47
C GLN A 32 -9.48 -18.67 -4.06
N LYS A 33 -9.54 -17.82 -3.03
CA LYS A 33 -9.45 -18.23 -1.62
C LYS A 33 -10.65 -19.11 -1.25
N LEU A 34 -11.87 -18.69 -1.58
CA LEU A 34 -13.09 -19.45 -1.32
C LEU A 34 -13.10 -20.82 -2.03
N ILE A 35 -12.60 -20.90 -3.27
CA ILE A 35 -12.42 -22.17 -3.99
C ILE A 35 -11.46 -23.09 -3.22
N LYS A 36 -10.32 -22.56 -2.77
CA LYS A 36 -9.33 -23.34 -2.01
C LYS A 36 -9.90 -23.84 -0.67
N GLU A 37 -10.76 -23.06 -0.05
CA GLU A 37 -11.47 -23.39 1.21
C GLU A 37 -12.69 -24.26 1.00
N LYS A 38 -12.93 -24.72 -0.26
CA LYS A 38 -14.08 -25.57 -0.64
C LYS A 38 -15.45 -24.93 -0.38
N LYS A 39 -15.49 -23.60 -0.37
CA LYS A 39 -16.71 -22.80 -0.24
C LYS A 39 -17.41 -22.53 -1.58
N ILE A 40 -16.81 -22.99 -2.67
CA ILE A 40 -17.39 -22.95 -4.02
C ILE A 40 -17.46 -24.38 -4.53
N LEU A 41 -18.67 -24.79 -4.86
CA LEU A 41 -18.98 -26.12 -5.36
C LEU A 41 -19.52 -26.01 -6.79
N VAL A 42 -19.16 -26.94 -7.65
CA VAL A 42 -19.78 -27.13 -8.97
C VAL A 42 -20.43 -28.52 -8.98
N ASN A 43 -21.72 -28.58 -9.29
CA ASN A 43 -22.51 -29.79 -9.23
C ASN A 43 -22.34 -30.52 -7.88
N GLN A 44 -22.35 -29.73 -6.78
CA GLN A 44 -22.16 -30.17 -5.39
C GLN A 44 -20.74 -30.68 -5.04
N LEU A 45 -19.78 -30.60 -5.95
CA LEU A 45 -18.41 -31.07 -5.72
C LEU A 45 -17.39 -29.88 -5.67
N PRO A 46 -16.38 -29.93 -4.78
CA PRO A 46 -15.34 -28.91 -4.72
C PRO A 46 -14.45 -29.00 -5.97
N VAL A 47 -14.09 -27.85 -6.50
CA VAL A 47 -13.28 -27.71 -7.72
C VAL A 47 -12.00 -26.93 -7.48
N LYS A 48 -11.10 -26.90 -8.48
CA LYS A 48 -9.91 -26.03 -8.48
C LYS A 48 -10.23 -24.73 -9.18
N ALA A 49 -9.49 -23.64 -8.87
CA ALA A 49 -9.71 -22.31 -9.45
C ALA A 49 -9.58 -22.26 -11.00
N ASN A 50 -8.87 -23.20 -11.58
CA ASN A 50 -8.73 -23.34 -13.04
C ASN A 50 -9.76 -24.31 -13.66
N TYR A 51 -10.75 -24.78 -12.89
CA TYR A 51 -11.83 -25.61 -13.44
C TYR A 51 -12.52 -24.87 -14.58
N LYS A 52 -12.71 -25.57 -15.70
CA LYS A 52 -13.40 -25.04 -16.88
C LYS A 52 -14.86 -25.46 -16.82
N LEU A 53 -15.73 -24.48 -16.72
CA LEU A 53 -17.17 -24.69 -16.67
C LEU A 53 -17.70 -25.29 -17.96
N THR A 54 -18.78 -26.09 -17.84
CA THR A 54 -19.59 -26.54 -18.93
C THR A 54 -20.97 -25.91 -18.79
N THR A 55 -21.59 -25.53 -19.90
CA THR A 55 -22.96 -24.98 -19.90
C THR A 55 -23.93 -25.97 -19.18
N GLY A 56 -24.66 -25.44 -18.21
CA GLY A 56 -25.55 -26.23 -17.34
C GLY A 56 -24.91 -26.60 -15.99
N ASP A 57 -23.63 -26.39 -15.76
CA ASP A 57 -23.03 -26.56 -14.44
C ASP A 57 -23.74 -25.67 -13.41
N THR A 58 -24.12 -26.24 -12.28
CA THR A 58 -24.70 -25.53 -11.13
C THR A 58 -23.56 -25.16 -10.18
N ILE A 59 -23.45 -23.86 -9.83
CA ILE A 59 -22.41 -23.36 -8.97
C ILE A 59 -23.05 -22.84 -7.68
N ILE A 60 -22.53 -23.30 -6.55
CA ILE A 60 -22.91 -22.84 -5.22
C ILE A 60 -21.72 -22.11 -4.63
N LEU A 61 -21.91 -20.86 -4.26
CA LEU A 61 -20.90 -20.02 -3.60
C LEU A 61 -21.38 -19.72 -2.17
N GLN A 62 -20.66 -20.22 -1.19
CA GLN A 62 -20.87 -19.93 0.21
C GLN A 62 -19.90 -18.83 0.66
N ILE A 63 -20.44 -17.66 0.96
CA ILE A 63 -19.67 -16.54 1.53
C ILE A 63 -19.74 -16.68 3.04
N PRO A 64 -18.65 -17.04 3.72
CA PRO A 64 -18.62 -17.06 5.17
C PRO A 64 -18.86 -15.64 5.69
N ASP A 65 -19.55 -15.53 6.82
CA ASP A 65 -19.56 -14.27 7.54
C ASP A 65 -18.10 -13.83 7.77
N PRO A 66 -17.79 -12.54 7.71
CA PRO A 66 -16.46 -12.06 7.99
C PRO A 66 -16.05 -12.63 9.36
N GLU A 67 -15.02 -13.48 9.40
CA GLU A 67 -14.38 -13.77 10.69
C GLU A 67 -13.90 -12.43 11.20
N PRO A 68 -14.35 -11.94 12.35
CA PRO A 68 -13.75 -10.78 12.95
C PRO A 68 -12.28 -11.15 13.15
N LEU A 69 -11.39 -10.58 12.36
CA LEU A 69 -10.02 -10.43 12.82
C LEU A 69 -10.18 -9.60 14.09
N ASP A 70 -9.97 -10.22 15.23
CA ASP A 70 -10.06 -9.59 16.53
C ASP A 70 -8.88 -8.61 16.69
N ILE A 71 -8.92 -7.54 15.86
CA ILE A 71 -7.95 -6.47 15.92
C ILE A 71 -8.36 -5.60 17.09
N GLN A 72 -7.69 -5.80 18.20
CA GLN A 72 -7.98 -5.05 19.42
C GLN A 72 -7.53 -3.60 19.28
N PRO A 73 -8.37 -2.63 19.67
CA PRO A 73 -7.96 -1.25 19.84
C PRO A 73 -6.82 -1.14 20.85
N GLU A 74 -5.77 -0.40 20.52
CA GLU A 74 -4.63 -0.20 21.42
C GLU A 74 -4.38 1.30 21.61
N ASN A 75 -4.19 1.74 22.87
CA ASN A 75 -3.86 3.13 23.20
C ASN A 75 -2.40 3.43 22.84
N ILE A 76 -2.17 3.63 21.53
CA ILE A 76 -0.89 4.03 20.97
C ILE A 76 -1.01 5.50 20.54
N PRO A 77 -0.15 6.41 21.04
CA PRO A 77 -0.18 7.81 20.64
C PRO A 77 -0.03 7.99 19.13
N LEU A 78 -0.90 8.80 18.54
CA LEU A 78 -0.87 9.20 17.14
C LEU A 78 -0.36 10.64 17.03
N ASP A 79 0.60 10.87 16.15
CA ASP A 79 1.00 12.22 15.73
C ASP A 79 0.03 12.64 14.59
N ILE A 80 -0.98 13.45 14.95
CA ILE A 80 -2.08 13.83 14.06
C ILE A 80 -1.73 15.14 13.36
N LEU A 81 -1.70 15.10 12.02
CA LEU A 81 -1.48 16.28 11.18
C LEU A 81 -2.79 17.01 10.88
N TYR A 82 -3.88 16.28 10.76
CA TYR A 82 -5.21 16.81 10.50
C TYR A 82 -6.29 15.80 10.88
N GLU A 83 -7.42 16.28 11.36
CA GLU A 83 -8.60 15.47 11.63
C GLU A 83 -9.87 16.29 11.48
N ASP A 84 -10.90 15.70 10.84
CA ASP A 84 -12.27 16.16 10.81
C ASP A 84 -13.27 14.98 10.86
N ASP A 85 -14.49 15.16 10.39
CA ASP A 85 -15.52 14.11 10.38
C ASP A 85 -15.33 13.07 9.29
N ASP A 86 -14.58 13.37 8.23
CA ASP A 86 -14.37 12.52 7.07
C ASP A 86 -13.04 11.78 7.10
N ILE A 87 -11.97 12.45 7.52
CA ILE A 87 -10.60 11.98 7.40
C ILE A 87 -9.79 12.21 8.66
N LEU A 88 -8.79 11.36 8.83
CA LEU A 88 -7.70 11.52 9.77
C LEU A 88 -6.37 11.37 9.01
N VAL A 89 -5.47 12.34 9.12
CA VAL A 89 -4.12 12.29 8.55
C VAL A 89 -3.11 12.24 9.67
N VAL A 90 -2.28 11.20 9.67
CA VAL A 90 -1.26 10.99 10.71
C VAL A 90 0.15 11.04 10.13
N ASN A 91 1.10 11.50 10.93
CA ASN A 91 2.52 11.36 10.69
C ASN A 91 3.00 10.01 11.23
N LYS A 92 2.99 8.97 10.39
CA LYS A 92 3.35 7.62 10.84
C LYS A 92 4.81 7.52 11.26
N PRO A 93 5.12 7.03 12.45
CA PRO A 93 6.49 6.84 12.90
C PRO A 93 7.18 5.69 12.15
N LYS A 94 8.51 5.64 12.24
CA LYS A 94 9.34 4.53 11.77
C LYS A 94 9.09 3.28 12.61
N GLY A 95 9.15 2.10 11.98
CA GLY A 95 8.96 0.81 12.66
C GLY A 95 7.51 0.38 12.84
N MET A 96 6.54 1.26 12.60
CA MET A 96 5.12 0.94 12.71
C MET A 96 4.56 0.36 11.41
N VAL A 97 3.97 -0.83 11.48
CA VAL A 97 3.22 -1.45 10.37
C VAL A 97 1.84 -0.82 10.27
N VAL A 98 1.31 -0.62 9.07
CA VAL A 98 0.00 0.02 8.88
C VAL A 98 -1.14 -0.88 9.35
N HIS A 99 -1.13 -2.17 8.99
CA HIS A 99 -2.18 -3.13 9.33
C HIS A 99 -1.58 -4.48 9.72
N PRO A 100 -2.28 -5.30 10.51
CA PRO A 100 -1.80 -6.60 10.92
C PRO A 100 -1.35 -7.47 9.76
N ALA A 101 -0.20 -8.11 9.94
CA ALA A 101 0.42 -9.01 8.97
C ALA A 101 1.15 -10.13 9.72
N PRO A 102 1.53 -11.25 9.08
CA PRO A 102 2.31 -12.30 9.71
C PRO A 102 3.56 -11.76 10.41
N GLY A 103 3.66 -11.97 11.73
CA GLY A 103 4.71 -11.45 12.59
C GLY A 103 4.42 -10.09 13.25
N HIS A 104 3.30 -9.42 12.91
CA HIS A 104 2.88 -8.12 13.45
C HIS A 104 1.36 -8.09 13.59
N TYR A 105 0.81 -8.77 14.59
CA TYR A 105 -0.64 -8.85 14.82
C TYR A 105 -1.18 -7.76 15.74
N SER A 106 -0.30 -7.06 16.44
CA SER A 106 -0.57 -5.97 17.36
C SER A 106 0.39 -4.81 17.12
N HIS A 107 0.19 -3.69 17.82
CA HIS A 107 1.01 -2.48 17.72
C HIS A 107 1.10 -1.92 16.28
N THR A 108 0.02 -2.07 15.52
CA THR A 108 -0.09 -1.52 14.17
C THR A 108 -0.82 -0.18 14.19
N LEU A 109 -0.72 0.57 13.10
CA LEU A 109 -1.47 1.81 12.97
C LEU A 109 -2.98 1.57 13.08
N VAL A 110 -3.49 0.46 12.54
CA VAL A 110 -4.92 0.11 12.65
C VAL A 110 -5.35 -0.07 14.10
N ASN A 111 -4.52 -0.71 14.96
CA ASN A 111 -4.84 -0.82 16.39
C ASN A 111 -4.95 0.56 17.05
N ALA A 112 -4.04 1.49 16.72
CA ALA A 112 -4.06 2.86 17.26
C ALA A 112 -5.27 3.65 16.76
N VAL A 113 -5.59 3.56 15.46
CA VAL A 113 -6.72 4.25 14.83
C VAL A 113 -8.06 3.73 15.35
N LEU A 114 -8.20 2.42 15.57
CA LEU A 114 -9.37 1.82 16.20
C LEU A 114 -9.59 2.37 17.61
N TYR A 115 -8.53 2.53 18.37
CA TYR A 115 -8.63 3.13 19.71
C TYR A 115 -9.03 4.61 19.66
N HIS A 116 -8.45 5.37 18.74
CA HIS A 116 -8.68 6.81 18.61
C HIS A 116 -10.06 7.14 18.05
N CYS A 117 -10.48 6.49 16.96
CA CYS A 117 -11.72 6.78 16.26
C CYS A 117 -12.93 5.98 16.78
N GLY A 118 -12.71 4.87 17.48
CA GLY A 118 -13.79 3.98 17.93
C GLY A 118 -14.62 3.46 16.76
N GLU A 119 -15.93 3.69 16.81
CA GLU A 119 -16.88 3.29 15.76
C GLU A 119 -16.84 4.21 14.51
N ASN A 120 -16.16 5.35 14.59
CA ASN A 120 -16.05 6.31 13.49
C ASN A 120 -14.92 5.94 12.53
N LEU A 121 -15.03 4.78 11.88
CA LEU A 121 -14.12 4.32 10.84
C LEU A 121 -14.90 3.66 9.71
N SER A 122 -14.44 3.90 8.47
CA SER A 122 -15.01 3.21 7.33
C SER A 122 -14.81 1.70 7.41
N GLY A 123 -15.91 0.96 7.24
CA GLY A 123 -15.95 -0.50 7.21
C GLY A 123 -15.77 -1.15 5.83
N ILE A 124 -15.65 -0.37 4.75
CA ILE A 124 -15.67 -0.88 3.35
C ILE A 124 -14.65 -2.00 3.09
N ASN A 125 -13.46 -1.93 3.65
CA ASN A 125 -12.45 -2.99 3.51
C ASN A 125 -12.61 -4.10 4.56
N GLY A 126 -13.75 -4.17 5.23
CA GLY A 126 -14.07 -5.13 6.27
C GLY A 126 -13.20 -4.93 7.52
N VAL A 127 -13.33 -5.86 8.46
CA VAL A 127 -12.67 -5.82 9.77
C VAL A 127 -11.13 -5.76 9.68
N ILE A 128 -10.57 -6.15 8.53
CA ILE A 128 -9.10 -6.28 8.36
C ILE A 128 -8.40 -4.94 8.18
N ARG A 129 -9.07 -3.91 7.63
CA ARG A 129 -8.45 -2.64 7.24
C ARG A 129 -9.41 -1.46 7.39
N PRO A 130 -9.99 -1.25 8.55
CA PRO A 130 -10.95 -0.18 8.75
C PRO A 130 -10.28 1.17 8.42
N GLY A 131 -10.92 1.95 7.56
CA GLY A 131 -10.47 3.28 7.16
C GLY A 131 -9.20 3.36 6.28
N ILE A 132 -8.51 2.26 6.01
CA ILE A 132 -7.22 2.26 5.30
C ILE A 132 -7.41 2.19 3.78
N VAL A 133 -7.15 3.27 3.06
CA VAL A 133 -7.21 3.37 1.59
C VAL A 133 -5.85 3.18 0.92
N HIS A 134 -4.76 3.51 1.60
CA HIS A 134 -3.39 3.32 1.11
C HIS A 134 -2.43 2.94 2.24
N ARG A 135 -1.19 2.64 1.88
CA ARG A 135 -0.18 2.22 2.86
C ARG A 135 1.21 2.71 2.48
N ILE A 136 2.04 2.88 3.50
CA ILE A 136 3.49 3.04 3.38
C ILE A 136 4.20 1.91 4.13
N ASP A 137 5.47 1.67 3.82
CA ASP A 137 6.23 0.56 4.42
C ASP A 137 6.48 0.79 5.92
N MET A 138 6.77 -0.29 6.65
CA MET A 138 7.02 -0.25 8.10
C MET A 138 8.05 0.83 8.49
N ASN A 139 9.19 0.88 7.77
CA ASN A 139 10.28 1.83 8.04
C ASN A 139 10.17 3.13 7.24
N THR A 140 9.11 3.34 6.45
CA THR A 140 8.78 4.65 5.86
C THR A 140 7.97 5.47 6.84
N THR A 141 8.39 6.70 7.06
CA THR A 141 7.70 7.67 7.94
C THR A 141 6.83 8.62 7.15
N GLY A 142 6.01 9.41 7.83
CA GLY A 142 5.29 10.55 7.23
C GLY A 142 3.80 10.34 7.03
N SER A 143 3.21 11.20 6.23
CA SER A 143 1.77 11.36 6.08
C SER A 143 1.08 10.10 5.58
N LEU A 144 0.01 9.70 6.26
CA LEU A 144 -0.87 8.60 5.90
C LEU A 144 -2.32 8.98 6.18
N LEU A 145 -3.19 8.74 5.19
CA LEU A 145 -4.60 9.08 5.19
C LEU A 145 -5.44 7.90 5.68
N ILE A 146 -6.39 8.21 6.56
CA ILE A 146 -7.39 7.29 7.10
C ILE A 146 -8.78 7.89 6.82
N CYS A 147 -9.74 7.06 6.44
CA CYS A 147 -11.12 7.46 6.19
C CYS A 147 -11.99 7.12 7.40
N LYS A 148 -12.69 8.12 7.95
CA LYS A 148 -13.54 7.97 9.14
C LYS A 148 -14.94 7.44 8.80
N ASN A 149 -15.36 7.55 7.53
CA ASN A 149 -16.66 7.06 7.08
C ASN A 149 -16.57 6.45 5.66
N ASP A 150 -17.61 5.71 5.27
CA ASP A 150 -17.65 4.98 4.01
C ASP A 150 -17.70 5.90 2.79
N LYS A 151 -18.38 7.05 2.88
CA LYS A 151 -18.45 8.03 1.80
C LYS A 151 -17.06 8.59 1.47
N ALA A 152 -16.33 9.02 2.49
CA ALA A 152 -14.95 9.50 2.34
C ALA A 152 -14.06 8.41 1.75
N HIS A 153 -14.23 7.15 2.20
CA HIS A 153 -13.47 6.02 1.71
C HIS A 153 -13.67 5.78 0.21
N GLN A 154 -14.93 5.76 -0.26
CA GLN A 154 -15.26 5.56 -1.68
C GLN A 154 -14.64 6.66 -2.56
N ILE A 155 -14.82 7.93 -2.18
CA ILE A 155 -14.32 9.09 -2.92
C ILE A 155 -12.77 9.06 -2.99
N LEU A 156 -12.10 8.82 -1.86
CA LEU A 156 -10.64 8.81 -1.79
C LEU A 156 -10.02 7.57 -2.45
N ALA A 157 -10.71 6.43 -2.42
CA ALA A 157 -10.29 5.25 -3.18
C ALA A 157 -10.36 5.49 -4.69
N GLU A 158 -11.38 6.21 -5.18
CA GLU A 158 -11.45 6.59 -6.60
C GLU A 158 -10.37 7.61 -6.97
N GLN A 159 -10.11 8.63 -6.15
CA GLN A 159 -8.98 9.54 -6.37
C GLN A 159 -7.63 8.80 -6.43
N LEU A 160 -7.42 7.77 -5.61
CA LEU A 160 -6.22 6.93 -5.67
C LEU A 160 -6.14 6.12 -6.97
N LYS A 161 -7.26 5.63 -7.45
CA LYS A 161 -7.38 4.85 -8.70
C LYS A 161 -7.14 5.74 -9.93
N GLU A 162 -7.67 6.96 -9.91
CA GLU A 162 -7.48 7.99 -10.95
C GLU A 162 -6.11 8.69 -10.87
N HIS A 163 -5.32 8.37 -9.83
CA HIS A 163 -4.01 8.97 -9.59
C HIS A 163 -4.05 10.50 -9.36
N SER A 164 -5.18 11.04 -8.89
CA SER A 164 -5.36 12.47 -8.61
C SER A 164 -4.82 12.91 -7.25
N ILE A 165 -4.49 11.96 -6.34
CA ILE A 165 -3.87 12.24 -5.05
C ILE A 165 -2.39 12.57 -5.23
N THR A 166 -1.98 13.75 -4.77
CA THR A 166 -0.57 14.15 -4.71
C THR A 166 0.15 13.38 -3.61
N ARG A 167 1.25 12.71 -3.96
CA ARG A 167 2.11 11.97 -3.02
C ARG A 167 3.55 12.27 -3.31
N LYS A 168 4.17 13.14 -2.47
CA LYS A 168 5.58 13.48 -2.57
C LYS A 168 6.33 12.90 -1.37
N TYR A 169 7.46 12.30 -1.66
CA TYR A 169 8.31 11.66 -0.68
C TYR A 169 9.69 12.30 -0.72
N HIS A 170 10.30 12.47 0.44
CA HIS A 170 11.69 12.82 0.56
C HIS A 170 12.53 11.57 0.83
N ALA A 171 13.67 11.45 0.15
CA ALA A 171 14.56 10.31 0.31
C ALA A 171 16.04 10.75 0.20
N ILE A 172 16.92 10.01 0.87
CA ILE A 172 18.37 10.10 0.64
C ILE A 172 18.78 8.81 -0.09
N VAL A 173 19.41 8.96 -1.24
CA VAL A 173 19.86 7.84 -2.07
C VAL A 173 21.37 7.75 -2.15
N HIS A 174 21.90 6.57 -2.41
CA HIS A 174 23.32 6.35 -2.68
C HIS A 174 23.73 6.94 -4.03
N GLY A 175 24.96 7.46 -4.08
CA GLY A 175 25.57 8.04 -5.27
C GLY A 175 25.11 9.46 -5.57
N ASN A 176 25.68 10.01 -6.63
CA ASN A 176 25.39 11.35 -7.09
C ASN A 176 24.58 11.29 -8.39
N LEU A 177 23.30 11.62 -8.30
CA LEU A 177 22.43 11.74 -9.49
C LEU A 177 22.93 12.87 -10.37
N LYS A 178 23.19 12.60 -11.66
CA LYS A 178 23.73 13.58 -12.61
C LYS A 178 22.67 14.62 -12.97
N GLU A 179 21.49 14.14 -13.32
CA GLU A 179 20.37 14.99 -13.75
C GLU A 179 19.59 15.49 -12.54
N ASP A 180 19.15 16.76 -12.61
CA ASP A 180 18.37 17.39 -11.54
C ASP A 180 16.95 16.83 -11.40
N THR A 181 16.41 16.29 -12.46
CA THR A 181 15.09 15.64 -12.50
C THR A 181 15.15 14.38 -13.35
N GLY A 182 14.23 13.47 -13.09
CA GLY A 182 14.08 12.30 -13.93
C GLY A 182 12.80 11.52 -13.63
N THR A 183 12.50 10.58 -14.53
CA THR A 183 11.32 9.70 -14.43
C THR A 183 11.74 8.26 -14.58
N VAL A 184 11.34 7.42 -13.61
CA VAL A 184 11.48 5.97 -13.71
C VAL A 184 10.10 5.40 -14.01
N ASN A 185 9.91 4.99 -15.27
CA ASN A 185 8.67 4.37 -15.76
C ASN A 185 8.94 2.91 -16.12
N VAL A 186 8.94 2.05 -15.13
CA VAL A 186 9.24 0.63 -15.28
C VAL A 186 8.26 -0.19 -14.44
N PRO A 187 7.62 -1.25 -15.00
CA PRO A 187 6.66 -2.04 -14.26
C PRO A 187 7.29 -2.76 -13.06
N ILE A 188 6.51 -2.92 -11.98
CA ILE A 188 6.94 -3.59 -10.75
C ILE A 188 6.04 -4.80 -10.47
N GLY A 189 6.67 -5.94 -10.18
CA GLY A 189 6.01 -7.15 -9.73
C GLY A 189 6.76 -7.86 -8.63
N ARG A 190 6.22 -8.97 -8.14
CA ARG A 190 6.86 -9.80 -7.10
C ARG A 190 8.14 -10.41 -7.66
N HIS A 191 9.24 -10.34 -6.89
CA HIS A 191 10.49 -11.01 -7.27
C HIS A 191 10.27 -12.53 -7.41
N PRO A 192 10.78 -13.20 -8.46
CA PRO A 192 10.42 -14.58 -8.76
C PRO A 192 10.85 -15.59 -7.67
N THR A 193 11.94 -15.33 -6.97
CA THR A 193 12.51 -16.25 -5.97
C THR A 193 12.52 -15.68 -4.55
N ASP A 194 12.64 -14.38 -4.37
CA ASP A 194 12.69 -13.74 -3.05
C ASP A 194 11.34 -13.10 -2.70
N ARG A 195 10.58 -13.75 -1.81
CA ARG A 195 9.24 -13.28 -1.41
C ARG A 195 9.23 -11.93 -0.69
N LYS A 196 10.37 -11.48 -0.14
CA LYS A 196 10.49 -10.18 0.54
C LYS A 196 10.71 -9.03 -0.44
N LYS A 197 11.07 -9.32 -1.70
CA LYS A 197 11.42 -8.33 -2.72
C LYS A 197 10.33 -8.14 -3.77
N MET A 198 10.29 -6.92 -4.29
CA MET A 198 9.68 -6.58 -5.56
C MET A 198 10.78 -6.41 -6.61
N SER A 199 10.43 -6.45 -7.90
CA SER A 199 11.40 -6.38 -8.99
C SER A 199 10.82 -5.68 -10.21
N THR A 200 11.64 -4.90 -10.89
CA THR A 200 11.33 -4.34 -12.22
C THR A 200 11.46 -5.38 -13.35
N LYS A 201 12.02 -6.55 -13.05
CA LYS A 201 12.18 -7.67 -14.01
C LYS A 201 11.15 -8.79 -13.81
N ALA A 202 10.11 -8.55 -13.04
CA ALA A 202 9.06 -9.54 -12.80
C ALA A 202 8.21 -9.74 -14.07
N PRO A 203 7.89 -11.01 -14.46
CA PRO A 203 7.15 -11.29 -15.70
C PRO A 203 5.73 -10.72 -15.70
N ASN A 204 5.11 -10.53 -14.53
CA ASN A 204 3.78 -9.98 -14.35
C ASN A 204 3.84 -8.61 -13.63
N GLY A 205 4.80 -7.77 -14.01
CA GLY A 205 4.94 -6.41 -13.47
C GLY A 205 3.74 -5.54 -13.83
N ARG A 206 3.25 -4.76 -12.85
CA ARG A 206 2.19 -3.76 -13.04
C ARG A 206 2.82 -2.41 -13.30
N HIS A 207 2.23 -1.61 -14.19
CA HIS A 207 2.66 -0.25 -14.51
C HIS A 207 2.97 0.54 -13.25
N ALA A 208 4.14 1.22 -13.25
CA ALA A 208 4.62 2.02 -12.12
C ALA A 208 5.46 3.19 -12.64
N VAL A 209 5.15 4.40 -12.13
CA VAL A 209 5.85 5.65 -12.50
C VAL A 209 6.23 6.41 -11.25
N THR A 210 7.50 6.78 -11.17
CA THR A 210 8.08 7.63 -10.13
C THR A 210 8.87 8.76 -10.78
N HIS A 211 8.51 10.00 -10.51
CA HIS A 211 9.31 11.17 -10.86
C HIS A 211 10.21 11.50 -9.68
N TYR A 212 11.43 11.97 -9.97
CA TYR A 212 12.31 12.50 -8.93
C TYR A 212 12.87 13.86 -9.28
N ARG A 213 13.15 14.66 -8.27
CA ARG A 213 13.84 15.94 -8.34
C ARG A 213 14.93 15.98 -7.29
N VAL A 214 16.15 16.36 -7.69
CA VAL A 214 17.27 16.54 -6.76
C VAL A 214 17.04 17.81 -5.94
N LEU A 215 17.14 17.68 -4.62
CA LEU A 215 17.07 18.79 -3.68
C LEU A 215 18.48 19.22 -3.27
N GLU A 216 19.38 18.26 -2.98
CA GLU A 216 20.76 18.55 -2.59
C GLU A 216 21.69 17.37 -2.89
N ARG A 217 22.96 17.63 -3.27
CA ARG A 217 23.98 16.62 -3.54
C ARG A 217 25.09 16.70 -2.49
N PHE A 218 25.53 15.51 -2.00
CA PHE A 218 26.57 15.37 -0.97
C PHE A 218 27.77 14.52 -1.44
N GLY A 219 28.05 14.50 -2.74
CA GLY A 219 29.08 13.66 -3.34
C GLY A 219 28.66 12.17 -3.41
N ASN A 220 28.74 11.44 -2.32
CA ASN A 220 28.37 10.03 -2.28
C ASN A 220 26.87 9.75 -2.05
N PHE A 221 26.10 10.79 -1.80
CA PHE A 221 24.64 10.71 -1.54
C PHE A 221 23.93 11.89 -2.20
N THR A 222 22.65 11.66 -2.51
CA THR A 222 21.76 12.70 -3.04
C THR A 222 20.46 12.72 -2.24
N TYR A 223 20.04 13.91 -1.82
CA TYR A 223 18.72 14.17 -1.25
C TYR A 223 17.76 14.51 -2.37
N ILE A 224 16.65 13.79 -2.45
CA ILE A 224 15.68 13.89 -3.53
C ILE A 224 14.26 14.00 -3.00
N GLU A 225 13.40 14.64 -3.79
CA GLU A 225 11.95 14.51 -3.73
C GLU A 225 11.50 13.50 -4.80
N CYS A 226 10.64 12.56 -4.43
CA CYS A 226 9.99 11.64 -5.35
C CYS A 226 8.49 11.94 -5.39
N GLN A 227 7.91 12.09 -6.58
CA GLN A 227 6.47 12.21 -6.78
C GLN A 227 5.95 10.95 -7.48
N LEU A 228 4.87 10.38 -6.93
CA LEU A 228 4.27 9.13 -7.40
C LEU A 228 3.03 9.40 -8.26
N GLU A 229 2.98 8.80 -9.47
CA GLU A 229 1.71 8.61 -10.17
C GLU A 229 1.02 7.34 -9.67
N THR A 230 1.73 6.26 -9.50
CA THR A 230 1.25 4.96 -9.04
C THR A 230 1.73 4.65 -7.62
N GLY A 231 1.11 3.67 -6.94
CA GLY A 231 1.47 3.28 -5.56
C GLY A 231 1.71 1.77 -5.43
N ARG A 232 2.76 1.22 -6.08
CA ARG A 232 3.09 -0.21 -5.95
C ARG A 232 3.93 -0.46 -4.70
N THR A 233 3.85 -1.68 -4.17
CA THR A 233 4.65 -2.10 -3.00
C THR A 233 6.14 -1.82 -3.26
N HIS A 234 6.81 -1.15 -2.31
CA HIS A 234 8.23 -0.77 -2.37
C HIS A 234 8.60 0.10 -3.60
N GLN A 235 7.66 0.79 -4.24
CA GLN A 235 7.87 1.39 -5.56
C GLN A 235 9.10 2.29 -5.64
N ILE A 236 9.22 3.32 -4.80
CA ILE A 236 10.37 4.24 -4.80
C ILE A 236 11.67 3.47 -4.56
N ARG A 237 11.66 2.54 -3.60
CA ARG A 237 12.82 1.72 -3.21
C ARG A 237 13.33 0.88 -4.40
N VAL A 238 12.42 0.20 -5.10
CA VAL A 238 12.74 -0.62 -6.28
C VAL A 238 13.18 0.25 -7.45
N HIS A 239 12.47 1.33 -7.74
CA HIS A 239 12.78 2.23 -8.85
C HIS A 239 14.16 2.87 -8.68
N MET A 240 14.43 3.46 -7.53
CA MET A 240 15.75 4.10 -7.28
C MET A 240 16.88 3.08 -7.30
N SER A 241 16.67 1.87 -6.76
CA SER A 241 17.63 0.77 -6.87
C SER A 241 17.86 0.33 -8.32
N SER A 242 16.81 0.30 -9.15
CA SER A 242 16.91 -0.15 -10.57
C SER A 242 17.75 0.78 -11.44
N ILE A 243 17.87 2.05 -11.07
CA ILE A 243 18.72 3.04 -11.74
C ILE A 243 20.09 3.24 -11.06
N GLY A 244 20.45 2.34 -10.11
CA GLY A 244 21.76 2.35 -9.44
C GLY A 244 21.86 3.29 -8.23
N HIS A 245 20.76 3.89 -7.78
CA HIS A 245 20.70 4.83 -6.66
C HIS A 245 19.76 4.33 -5.54
N PRO A 246 20.04 3.17 -4.89
CA PRO A 246 19.18 2.66 -3.83
C PRO A 246 19.08 3.63 -2.66
N ILE A 247 17.98 3.55 -1.91
CA ILE A 247 17.75 4.42 -0.75
C ILE A 247 18.75 4.09 0.37
N LEU A 248 19.31 5.10 0.99
CA LEU A 248 20.25 4.96 2.10
C LEU A 248 19.56 4.27 3.29
N GLY A 249 20.20 3.23 3.82
CA GLY A 249 19.67 2.40 4.92
C GLY A 249 18.66 1.35 4.49
N ASP A 250 18.37 1.19 3.19
CA ASP A 250 17.47 0.13 2.72
C ASP A 250 18.15 -1.25 2.78
N GLU A 251 17.74 -2.08 3.73
CA GLU A 251 18.28 -3.41 3.99
C GLU A 251 17.94 -4.45 2.91
N ILE A 252 16.93 -4.14 2.06
CA ILE A 252 16.42 -5.07 1.04
C ILE A 252 17.03 -4.77 -0.34
N TYR A 253 17.12 -3.49 -0.70
CA TYR A 253 17.54 -3.04 -2.02
C TYR A 253 18.86 -2.26 -2.02
N GLY A 254 19.35 -1.87 -0.86
CA GLY A 254 20.61 -1.15 -0.69
C GLY A 254 21.81 -2.05 -0.55
N PRO A 255 23.02 -1.45 -0.42
CA PRO A 255 24.24 -2.17 -0.09
C PRO A 255 24.16 -2.87 1.26
N ALA A 256 24.84 -4.03 1.40
CA ALA A 256 24.87 -4.80 2.65
C ALA A 256 25.47 -4.03 3.84
N LYS A 257 26.35 -3.04 3.58
CA LYS A 257 26.92 -2.17 4.60
C LYS A 257 26.39 -0.75 4.44
N CYS A 258 25.67 -0.27 5.45
CA CYS A 258 25.29 1.12 5.56
C CYS A 258 26.35 1.90 6.36
N PRO A 259 26.86 3.05 5.88
CA PRO A 259 27.87 3.84 6.59
C PRO A 259 27.30 4.57 7.83
N TYR A 260 26.00 4.58 7.99
CA TYR A 260 25.28 5.22 9.11
C TYR A 260 24.48 4.18 9.88
N LYS A 261 24.33 4.40 11.18
CA LYS A 261 23.42 3.58 12.02
C LYS A 261 21.97 3.99 11.74
N LEU A 262 21.35 3.34 10.77
CA LEU A 262 19.96 3.58 10.36
C LEU A 262 19.14 2.31 10.55
N GLN A 263 17.92 2.48 10.98
CA GLN A 263 16.90 1.43 11.02
C GLN A 263 16.06 1.50 9.75
N GLY A 264 16.41 0.72 8.72
CA GLY A 264 15.71 0.71 7.44
C GLY A 264 15.92 1.99 6.60
N GLN A 265 15.19 2.08 5.51
CA GLN A 265 15.31 3.12 4.49
C GLN A 265 15.06 4.54 4.99
N THR A 266 15.86 5.50 4.49
CA THR A 266 15.66 6.93 4.70
C THR A 266 14.67 7.46 3.65
N LEU A 267 13.38 7.21 3.91
CA LEU A 267 12.24 7.54 3.05
C LEU A 267 11.10 8.09 3.91
N HIS A 268 10.56 9.23 3.51
CA HIS A 268 9.55 9.96 4.26
C HIS A 268 8.43 10.45 3.32
N ALA A 269 7.18 10.14 3.62
CA ALA A 269 5.99 10.64 2.92
C ALA A 269 5.75 12.10 3.35
N LYS A 270 6.35 13.03 2.62
CA LYS A 270 6.44 14.46 2.98
C LYS A 270 5.13 15.19 2.73
N ILE A 271 4.60 15.10 1.51
CA ILE A 271 3.37 15.80 1.12
C ILE A 271 2.30 14.77 0.70
N LEU A 272 1.12 14.96 1.23
CA LEU A 272 -0.09 14.27 0.81
C LEU A 272 -1.15 15.32 0.44
N GLY A 273 -1.56 15.39 -0.84
CA GLY A 273 -2.58 16.30 -1.32
C GLY A 273 -3.79 15.54 -1.84
N ILE A 274 -4.97 15.93 -1.41
CA ILE A 274 -6.24 15.32 -1.78
C ILE A 274 -7.29 16.39 -2.14
N THR A 275 -8.29 16.01 -2.91
CA THR A 275 -9.56 16.76 -2.93
C THR A 275 -10.42 16.25 -1.80
N HIS A 276 -10.79 17.13 -0.88
CA HIS A 276 -11.52 16.76 0.33
C HIS A 276 -12.90 16.18 -0.01
N PRO A 277 -13.31 15.04 0.57
CA PRO A 277 -14.49 14.29 0.13
C PRO A 277 -15.83 15.02 0.33
N SER A 278 -15.94 15.91 1.31
CA SER A 278 -17.15 16.66 1.57
C SER A 278 -17.14 18.09 1.04
N THR A 279 -16.00 18.79 1.11
CA THR A 279 -15.93 20.20 0.65
C THR A 279 -15.60 20.33 -0.83
N GLY A 280 -14.93 19.32 -1.43
CA GLY A 280 -14.42 19.38 -2.80
C GLY A 280 -13.18 20.27 -2.97
N GLU A 281 -12.66 20.86 -1.90
CA GLU A 281 -11.47 21.69 -1.93
C GLU A 281 -10.21 20.85 -1.94
N TYR A 282 -9.18 21.30 -2.65
CA TYR A 282 -7.85 20.67 -2.62
C TYR A 282 -7.09 21.11 -1.38
N ILE A 283 -6.59 20.13 -0.61
CA ILE A 283 -5.83 20.36 0.62
C ILE A 283 -4.54 19.55 0.58
N GLU A 284 -3.42 20.15 1.01
CA GLU A 284 -2.13 19.47 1.19
C GLU A 284 -1.75 19.39 2.66
N PHE A 285 -1.27 18.23 3.06
CA PHE A 285 -0.75 17.94 4.39
C PHE A 285 0.76 17.73 4.29
N ASP A 286 1.52 18.52 5.04
CA ASP A 286 2.98 18.47 5.08
C ASP A 286 3.43 17.82 6.39
N ALA A 287 4.00 16.59 6.33
CA ALA A 287 4.58 15.94 7.48
C ALA A 287 6.00 16.46 7.75
N PRO A 288 6.32 16.92 8.99
CA PRO A 288 7.68 17.34 9.31
C PRO A 288 8.66 16.16 9.17
N LEU A 289 9.88 16.45 8.71
CA LEU A 289 10.92 15.43 8.68
C LEU A 289 11.22 14.96 10.11
N PRO A 290 11.36 13.65 10.35
CA PRO A 290 11.72 13.17 11.67
C PRO A 290 13.19 13.49 11.99
N ASP A 291 13.50 13.63 13.29
CA ASP A 291 14.82 14.05 13.80
C ASP A 291 15.97 13.26 13.18
N TYR A 292 15.85 11.92 13.07
CA TYR A 292 16.90 11.09 12.48
C TYR A 292 17.22 11.46 11.02
N PHE A 293 16.22 11.96 10.29
CA PHE A 293 16.37 12.37 8.89
C PHE A 293 17.07 13.73 8.81
N GLU A 294 16.64 14.68 9.63
CA GLU A 294 17.26 16.01 9.72
C GLU A 294 18.70 15.93 10.22
N ASP A 295 18.95 15.14 11.27
CA ASP A 295 20.30 14.89 11.78
C ASP A 295 21.22 14.31 10.71
N LEU A 296 20.71 13.38 9.91
CA LEU A 296 21.46 12.80 8.81
C LEU A 296 21.77 13.84 7.72
N LEU A 297 20.80 14.65 7.31
CA LEU A 297 21.03 15.75 6.37
C LEU A 297 22.09 16.74 6.89
N ASN A 298 21.98 17.13 8.16
CA ASN A 298 22.95 18.03 8.79
C ASN A 298 24.35 17.43 8.84
N LYS A 299 24.46 16.12 9.08
CA LYS A 299 25.74 15.40 9.05
C LYS A 299 26.33 15.34 7.64
N LEU A 300 25.52 15.07 6.62
CA LEU A 300 25.96 15.06 5.22
C LEU A 300 26.42 16.43 4.75
N ARG A 301 25.72 17.51 5.15
CA ARG A 301 26.11 18.90 4.84
C ARG A 301 27.47 19.28 5.41
N LYS A 302 27.81 18.78 6.61
CA LYS A 302 29.11 19.00 7.24
C LYS A 302 30.28 18.23 6.60
N GLN A 303 29.95 17.18 5.80
CA GLN A 303 30.96 16.34 5.12
C GLN A 303 31.17 16.76 3.65
N LYS A 304 30.40 17.73 3.18
CA LYS A 304 30.50 18.31 1.84
C LYS A 304 31.65 19.32 1.83
#